data_7214e71a428d4196aa9820dac5a61a5f
#
_entry.id   7214e71a428d4196aa9820dac5a61a5f
#
_cell.length_a   1.000
_cell.length_b   1.000
_cell.length_c   1.000
_cell.angle_alpha   90.00
_cell.angle_beta   90.00
_cell.angle_gamma   90.00
#
_symmetry.space_group_name_H-M   'P 1'
#
loop_
_entity.id
_entity.type
_entity.pdbx_description
1 polymer ?
#
loop_
_entity_poly.entity_id
_entity_poly.type
_entity_poly.pdbx_seq_one_letter_code
_entity_poly.pdbx_strand_id
1 'polypeptide(L)'
;MLFVCMLIVWITYCIFPCGFVRAEGQTKYSKDFFDTVEPIKMRDPLAVVLGAMDKGEVFAFTYADAVKFAGHSCPAVAGAYKSTQMALRALYGDEIPVRGNIKVSFKGDVDYKVNGPISQVVTLITGAAPESGFKGFGTAGKYGRYNLMTFDRDHAPDPKATCSIVFQRVDNGKKTEVTYYVEFVPASERMDKLIPLVLSGKASEDESKEF
;
A
#
# COMPACT_ATOMS: atom_id res chain seq x y z
N MET A 1 -23.42 -26.04 27.09
CA MET A 1 -24.50 -25.64 26.18
C MET A 1 -23.89 -24.66 25.17
N LEU A 2 -23.48 -25.20 24.01
CA LEU A 2 -22.87 -24.41 22.92
C LEU A 2 -24.02 -23.77 22.14
N PHE A 3 -24.07 -22.42 22.12
CA PHE A 3 -24.88 -21.69 21.15
C PHE A 3 -24.04 -21.52 19.87
N VAL A 4 -24.30 -22.38 18.90
CA VAL A 4 -23.88 -22.17 17.51
C VAL A 4 -24.86 -21.16 16.92
N CYS A 5 -24.39 -19.94 16.72
CA CYS A 5 -25.14 -18.91 15.99
C CYS A 5 -25.07 -19.26 14.49
N MET A 6 -26.01 -20.06 14.04
CA MET A 6 -26.21 -20.37 12.62
C MET A 6 -26.90 -19.13 11.99
N LEU A 7 -26.10 -18.29 11.31
CA LEU A 7 -26.63 -17.27 10.41
C LEU A 7 -27.21 -17.98 9.19
N ILE A 8 -28.51 -18.33 9.25
CA ILE A 8 -29.27 -18.75 8.07
C ILE A 8 -29.53 -17.50 7.24
N VAL A 9 -28.70 -17.28 6.24
CA VAL A 9 -28.97 -16.31 5.19
C VAL A 9 -30.08 -16.89 4.32
N TRP A 10 -31.32 -16.42 4.54
CA TRP A 10 -32.39 -16.66 3.59
C TRP A 10 -32.07 -15.93 2.30
N ILE A 11 -31.50 -16.64 1.32
CA ILE A 11 -31.40 -16.18 -0.05
C ILE A 11 -32.83 -16.31 -0.64
N THR A 12 -33.61 -15.26 -0.52
CA THR A 12 -34.78 -15.07 -1.37
C THR A 12 -34.28 -14.95 -2.80
N TYR A 13 -34.49 -15.98 -3.60
CA TYR A 13 -34.33 -15.94 -5.04
C TYR A 13 -35.27 -14.88 -5.63
N CYS A 14 -34.87 -13.63 -5.66
CA CYS A 14 -35.39 -12.69 -6.62
C CYS A 14 -34.84 -13.13 -7.98
N ILE A 15 -35.72 -13.77 -8.78
CA ILE A 15 -35.50 -14.03 -10.21
C ILE A 15 -35.58 -12.67 -10.94
N PHE A 16 -34.59 -11.80 -10.69
CA PHE A 16 -34.21 -10.81 -11.68
C PHE A 16 -33.14 -11.50 -12.56
N PRO A 17 -33.20 -11.37 -13.87
CA PRO A 17 -32.06 -11.71 -14.72
C PRO A 17 -31.00 -10.66 -14.42
N CYS A 18 -30.30 -10.83 -13.30
CA CYS A 18 -29.08 -10.14 -13.04
C CYS A 18 -28.09 -10.71 -14.04
N GLY A 19 -27.98 -10.06 -15.20
CA GLY A 19 -26.92 -10.34 -16.12
C GLY A 19 -25.65 -10.23 -15.30
N PHE A 20 -24.97 -11.37 -15.09
CA PHE A 20 -23.61 -11.36 -14.54
C PHE A 20 -22.80 -10.49 -15.49
N VAL A 21 -22.56 -9.24 -15.12
CA VAL A 21 -21.52 -8.44 -15.74
C VAL A 21 -20.21 -9.11 -15.30
N ARG A 22 -19.79 -10.09 -16.08
CA ARG A 22 -18.45 -10.66 -15.97
C ARG A 22 -17.53 -9.49 -16.29
N ALA A 23 -16.80 -9.02 -15.29
CA ALA A 23 -15.72 -8.07 -15.52
C ALA A 23 -14.66 -8.80 -16.37
N GLU A 24 -14.88 -8.87 -17.67
CA GLU A 24 -13.89 -9.33 -18.62
C GLU A 24 -12.91 -8.17 -18.82
N GLY A 25 -11.73 -8.29 -18.25
CA GLY A 25 -10.65 -7.38 -18.59
C GLY A 25 -9.67 -7.18 -17.44
N GLN A 26 -8.41 -7.43 -17.72
CA GLN A 26 -7.32 -6.89 -16.92
C GLN A 26 -7.35 -5.36 -17.03
N THR A 27 -7.04 -4.66 -15.93
CA THR A 27 -6.90 -3.20 -15.96
C THR A 27 -5.83 -2.83 -16.97
N LYS A 28 -6.20 -2.05 -18.00
CA LYS A 28 -5.25 -1.53 -18.98
C LYS A 28 -4.75 -0.18 -18.46
N TYR A 29 -3.48 -0.14 -18.09
CA TYR A 29 -2.83 1.11 -17.69
C TYR A 29 -2.38 1.91 -18.91
N SER A 30 -2.32 3.24 -18.78
CA SER A 30 -1.84 4.13 -19.85
C SER A 30 -0.32 4.12 -20.03
N LYS A 31 0.42 3.59 -19.03
CA LYS A 31 1.88 3.57 -19.01
C LYS A 31 2.37 2.14 -18.80
N ASP A 32 3.14 1.63 -19.73
CA ASP A 32 3.64 0.25 -19.73
C ASP A 32 4.66 -0.01 -18.60
N PHE A 33 5.34 1.02 -18.08
CA PHE A 33 6.36 0.84 -17.07
C PHE A 33 5.80 0.35 -15.71
N PHE A 34 4.50 0.47 -15.47
CA PHE A 34 3.90 -0.01 -14.20
C PHE A 34 4.12 -1.50 -14.00
N ASP A 35 4.14 -2.26 -15.08
CA ASP A 35 4.35 -3.72 -15.06
C ASP A 35 5.84 -4.12 -15.05
N THR A 36 6.76 -3.16 -15.29
CA THR A 36 8.21 -3.42 -15.32
C THR A 36 8.89 -3.19 -13.98
N VAL A 37 8.20 -2.56 -13.02
CA VAL A 37 8.74 -2.32 -11.68
C VAL A 37 8.79 -3.64 -10.91
N GLU A 38 9.96 -3.96 -10.36
CA GLU A 38 10.15 -5.20 -9.57
C GLU A 38 9.15 -5.31 -8.42
N PRO A 39 8.37 -6.40 -8.33
CA PRO A 39 7.36 -6.58 -7.31
C PRO A 39 7.98 -6.84 -5.92
N ILE A 40 7.27 -6.41 -4.89
CA ILE A 40 7.61 -6.67 -3.48
C ILE A 40 6.94 -7.99 -3.06
N LYS A 41 7.76 -9.01 -2.80
CA LYS A 41 7.25 -10.31 -2.35
C LYS A 41 7.08 -10.33 -0.84
N MET A 42 5.93 -10.82 -0.36
CA MET A 42 5.57 -10.89 1.06
C MET A 42 4.93 -12.23 1.39
N ARG A 43 5.36 -12.89 2.45
CA ARG A 43 4.57 -13.98 3.06
C ARG A 43 3.43 -13.39 3.88
N ASP A 44 2.28 -14.03 3.89
CA ASP A 44 1.14 -13.63 4.70
C ASP A 44 0.53 -14.81 5.46
N PRO A 45 0.92 -15.03 6.73
CA PRO A 45 0.36 -16.13 7.53
C PRO A 45 -1.15 -16.02 7.75
N LEU A 46 -1.72 -14.81 7.78
CA LEU A 46 -3.16 -14.60 7.91
C LEU A 46 -3.89 -15.10 6.67
N ALA A 47 -3.36 -14.80 5.47
CA ALA A 47 -3.93 -15.25 4.20
C ALA A 47 -3.97 -16.79 4.11
N VAL A 48 -2.91 -17.44 4.57
CA VAL A 48 -2.85 -18.92 4.62
C VAL A 48 -3.90 -19.50 5.57
N VAL A 49 -4.02 -18.96 6.79
CA VAL A 49 -4.97 -19.44 7.79
C VAL A 49 -6.42 -19.25 7.34
N LEU A 50 -6.70 -18.21 6.59
CA LEU A 50 -8.05 -17.91 6.07
C LEU A 50 -8.32 -18.48 4.67
N GLY A 51 -7.41 -19.28 4.12
CA GLY A 51 -7.60 -19.97 2.84
C GLY A 51 -7.55 -19.04 1.61
N ALA A 52 -6.98 -17.83 1.75
CA ALA A 52 -6.76 -16.94 0.63
C ALA A 52 -5.48 -17.28 -0.15
N MET A 53 -4.62 -18.12 0.42
CA MET A 53 -3.32 -18.50 -0.15
C MET A 53 -2.88 -19.87 0.39
N ASP A 54 -2.19 -20.65 -0.43
CA ASP A 54 -1.60 -21.92 0.00
C ASP A 54 -0.34 -21.71 0.83
N LYS A 55 -0.03 -22.69 1.69
CA LYS A 55 1.18 -22.67 2.52
C LYS A 55 2.43 -22.71 1.65
N GLY A 56 3.30 -21.72 1.83
CA GLY A 56 4.56 -21.57 1.08
C GLY A 56 4.49 -20.54 -0.03
N GLU A 57 3.29 -20.16 -0.45
CA GLU A 57 3.09 -19.12 -1.44
C GLU A 57 3.34 -17.72 -0.87
N VAL A 58 3.52 -16.73 -1.77
CA VAL A 58 3.79 -15.33 -1.46
C VAL A 58 2.91 -14.40 -2.27
N PHE A 59 2.47 -13.30 -1.68
CA PHE A 59 1.94 -12.17 -2.44
C PHE A 59 3.08 -11.45 -3.16
N ALA A 60 2.86 -11.11 -4.42
CA ALA A 60 3.72 -10.23 -5.20
C ALA A 60 2.99 -8.89 -5.37
N PHE A 61 3.29 -7.92 -4.52
CA PHE A 61 2.74 -6.57 -4.65
C PHE A 61 3.48 -5.84 -5.76
N THR A 62 2.78 -5.53 -6.84
CA THR A 62 3.31 -4.77 -7.98
C THR A 62 3.13 -3.27 -7.78
N TYR A 63 3.88 -2.45 -8.53
CA TYR A 63 3.60 -1.02 -8.55
C TYR A 63 2.21 -0.71 -9.13
N ALA A 64 1.77 -1.52 -10.08
CA ALA A 64 0.41 -1.44 -10.62
C ALA A 64 -0.68 -1.64 -9.56
N ASP A 65 -0.46 -2.50 -8.55
CA ASP A 65 -1.38 -2.64 -7.42
C ASP A 65 -1.45 -1.36 -6.58
N ALA A 66 -0.31 -0.69 -6.36
CA ALA A 66 -0.28 0.60 -5.65
C ALA A 66 -1.00 1.69 -6.44
N VAL A 67 -0.82 1.75 -7.76
CA VAL A 67 -1.53 2.68 -8.66
C VAL A 67 -3.03 2.40 -8.66
N LYS A 68 -3.44 1.14 -8.75
CA LYS A 68 -4.85 0.73 -8.70
C LYS A 68 -5.49 1.09 -7.37
N PHE A 69 -4.79 0.87 -6.28
CA PHE A 69 -5.25 1.21 -4.93
C PHE A 69 -5.41 2.73 -4.75
N ALA A 70 -4.44 3.53 -5.22
CA ALA A 70 -4.45 4.99 -5.10
C ALA A 70 -5.37 5.67 -6.14
N GLY A 71 -5.76 4.96 -7.21
CA GLY A 71 -6.52 5.51 -8.34
C GLY A 71 -5.68 6.33 -9.33
N HIS A 72 -4.38 6.49 -9.10
CA HIS A 72 -3.47 7.27 -9.94
C HIS A 72 -2.00 6.92 -9.66
N SER A 73 -1.12 7.36 -10.57
CA SER A 73 0.32 7.36 -10.36
C SER A 73 0.80 8.80 -10.11
N CYS A 74 1.54 9.02 -9.03
CA CYS A 74 2.17 10.30 -8.73
C CYS A 74 3.47 10.09 -7.92
N PRO A 75 4.30 11.13 -7.74
CA PRO A 75 5.54 11.01 -6.96
C PRO A 75 5.34 10.46 -5.54
N ALA A 76 4.20 10.74 -4.89
CA ALA A 76 3.91 10.20 -3.55
C ALA A 76 3.66 8.68 -3.58
N VAL A 77 2.88 8.18 -4.54
CA VAL A 77 2.63 6.73 -4.72
C VAL A 77 3.91 5.99 -5.08
N ALA A 78 4.69 6.54 -6.02
CA ALA A 78 5.98 5.96 -6.42
C ALA A 78 6.98 5.97 -5.26
N GLY A 79 7.07 7.09 -4.53
CA GLY A 79 7.92 7.23 -3.35
C GLY A 79 7.54 6.26 -2.24
N ALA A 80 6.24 6.07 -1.97
CA ALA A 80 5.74 5.12 -0.99
C ALA A 80 6.14 3.67 -1.32
N TYR A 81 5.92 3.27 -2.58
CA TYR A 81 6.28 1.94 -3.06
C TYR A 81 7.80 1.71 -2.96
N LYS A 82 8.59 2.65 -3.48
CA LYS A 82 10.05 2.56 -3.50
C LYS A 82 10.65 2.58 -2.10
N SER A 83 10.19 3.46 -1.23
CA SER A 83 10.63 3.54 0.17
C SER A 83 10.37 2.23 0.91
N THR A 84 9.18 1.64 0.71
CA THR A 84 8.84 0.34 1.29
C THR A 84 9.74 -0.77 0.75
N GLN A 85 9.97 -0.83 -0.56
CA GLN A 85 10.86 -1.81 -1.19
C GLN A 85 12.29 -1.72 -0.62
N MET A 86 12.83 -0.50 -0.51
CA MET A 86 14.18 -0.27 0.03
C MET A 86 14.29 -0.66 1.50
N ALA A 87 13.29 -0.28 2.32
CA ALA A 87 13.25 -0.62 3.73
C ALA A 87 13.21 -2.13 3.95
N LEU A 88 12.36 -2.84 3.21
CA LEU A 88 12.24 -4.28 3.33
C LEU A 88 13.52 -5.00 2.90
N ARG A 89 14.19 -4.56 1.84
CA ARG A 89 15.50 -5.08 1.45
C ARG A 89 16.56 -4.87 2.53
N ALA A 90 16.61 -3.67 3.13
CA ALA A 90 17.58 -3.36 4.20
C ALA A 90 17.34 -4.20 5.46
N LEU A 91 16.06 -4.51 5.78
CA LEU A 91 15.70 -5.27 6.97
C LEU A 91 15.86 -6.79 6.79
N TYR A 92 15.52 -7.31 5.64
CA TYR A 92 15.37 -8.75 5.40
C TYR A 92 16.48 -9.34 4.51
N GLY A 93 17.18 -8.51 3.71
CA GLY A 93 18.15 -9.03 2.73
C GLY A 93 17.45 -9.95 1.73
N ASP A 94 17.89 -11.21 1.69
CA ASP A 94 17.33 -12.25 0.82
C ASP A 94 16.13 -12.97 1.43
N GLU A 95 15.80 -12.74 2.71
CA GLU A 95 14.61 -13.31 3.35
C GLU A 95 13.36 -12.65 2.80
N ILE A 96 12.28 -13.44 2.62
CA ILE A 96 10.98 -12.89 2.24
C ILE A 96 10.30 -12.30 3.47
N PRO A 97 9.98 -10.98 3.46
CA PRO A 97 9.31 -10.32 4.59
C PRO A 97 7.94 -10.90 4.90
N VAL A 98 7.50 -10.74 6.15
CA VAL A 98 6.22 -11.26 6.65
C VAL A 98 5.26 -10.11 6.92
N ARG A 99 4.11 -10.09 6.25
CA ARG A 99 3.03 -9.12 6.50
C ARG A 99 2.50 -9.27 7.92
N GLY A 100 2.31 -8.11 8.58
CA GLY A 100 1.90 -8.07 9.98
C GLY A 100 3.04 -8.27 10.97
N ASN A 101 4.29 -8.48 10.52
CA ASN A 101 5.48 -8.59 11.38
C ASN A 101 6.43 -7.37 11.22
N ILE A 102 5.87 -6.24 10.80
CA ILE A 102 6.59 -5.00 10.54
C ILE A 102 5.86 -3.88 11.25
N LYS A 103 6.54 -3.14 12.11
CA LYS A 103 6.08 -1.87 12.64
C LYS A 103 6.57 -0.74 11.74
N VAL A 104 5.74 0.26 11.55
CA VAL A 104 6.01 1.44 10.74
C VAL A 104 5.75 2.69 11.56
N SER A 105 6.68 3.63 11.60
CA SER A 105 6.50 4.92 12.27
C SER A 105 6.86 6.05 11.30
N PHE A 106 5.90 6.91 11.03
CA PHE A 106 6.11 8.13 10.25
C PHE A 106 6.59 9.24 11.16
N LYS A 107 7.59 10.02 10.75
CA LYS A 107 7.92 11.29 11.39
C LYS A 107 6.89 12.34 10.97
N GLY A 108 6.38 13.10 11.95
CA GLY A 108 5.26 14.02 11.76
C GLY A 108 3.88 13.34 11.82
N ASP A 109 2.83 14.14 11.92
CA ASP A 109 1.45 13.64 12.00
C ASP A 109 0.96 13.03 10.69
N VAL A 110 -0.20 12.42 10.70
CA VAL A 110 -0.83 11.80 9.51
C VAL A 110 -1.11 12.81 8.40
N ASP A 111 -1.45 14.05 8.76
CA ASP A 111 -1.70 15.17 7.84
C ASP A 111 -0.43 15.96 7.49
N TYR A 112 0.73 15.59 8.03
CA TYR A 112 1.98 16.24 7.66
C TYR A 112 2.35 15.93 6.21
N LYS A 113 2.31 16.95 5.36
CA LYS A 113 2.59 16.84 3.90
C LYS A 113 1.79 15.69 3.25
N VAL A 114 2.48 14.61 2.91
CA VAL A 114 1.92 13.43 2.20
C VAL A 114 1.98 12.13 3.02
N ASN A 115 2.17 12.23 4.34
CA ASN A 115 2.22 11.05 5.21
C ASN A 115 0.96 10.20 5.08
N GLY A 116 -0.23 10.79 5.05
CA GLY A 116 -1.50 10.09 4.89
C GLY A 116 -1.57 9.22 3.63
N PRO A 117 -1.47 9.80 2.42
CA PRO A 117 -1.45 9.02 1.17
C PRO A 117 -0.34 7.96 1.12
N ILE A 118 0.87 8.28 1.55
CA ILE A 118 2.00 7.34 1.56
C ILE A 118 1.71 6.18 2.51
N SER A 119 1.18 6.44 3.70
CA SER A 119 0.89 5.42 4.71
C SER A 119 -0.10 4.35 4.21
N GLN A 120 -1.03 4.73 3.34
CA GLN A 120 -1.99 3.78 2.76
C GLN A 120 -1.31 2.76 1.84
N VAL A 121 -0.37 3.20 1.00
CA VAL A 121 0.42 2.29 0.15
C VAL A 121 1.34 1.40 1.01
N VAL A 122 1.95 1.95 2.06
CA VAL A 122 2.74 1.17 3.02
C VAL A 122 1.88 0.11 3.71
N THR A 123 0.64 0.45 4.10
CA THR A 123 -0.34 -0.49 4.66
C THR A 123 -0.70 -1.60 3.66
N LEU A 124 -0.97 -1.24 2.40
CA LEU A 124 -1.26 -2.21 1.34
C LEU A 124 -0.18 -3.29 1.27
N ILE A 125 1.08 -2.92 1.33
CA ILE A 125 2.21 -3.85 1.17
C ILE A 125 2.51 -4.59 2.47
N THR A 126 2.72 -3.87 3.58
CA THR A 126 3.21 -4.44 4.84
C THR A 126 2.12 -5.05 5.72
N GLY A 127 0.87 -4.63 5.52
CA GLY A 127 -0.24 -4.94 6.41
C GLY A 127 -0.21 -4.16 7.72
N ALA A 128 0.80 -3.31 7.97
CA ALA A 128 0.83 -2.48 9.16
C ALA A 128 -0.28 -1.42 9.10
N ALA A 129 -1.09 -1.33 10.14
CA ALA A 129 -2.19 -0.38 10.21
C ALA A 129 -2.20 0.34 11.57
N PRO A 130 -2.81 1.53 11.66
CA PRO A 130 -3.07 2.23 12.91
C PRO A 130 -4.03 1.45 13.83
N GLU A 131 -4.63 2.12 14.79
CA GLU A 131 -5.62 1.55 15.71
C GLU A 131 -6.88 0.97 15.04
N SER A 132 -7.17 1.42 13.81
CA SER A 132 -8.26 0.92 12.96
C SER A 132 -7.97 -0.43 12.28
N GLY A 133 -6.75 -0.96 12.41
CA GLY A 133 -6.34 -2.21 11.79
C GLY A 133 -7.02 -3.45 12.37
N PHE A 134 -6.93 -4.57 11.65
CA PHE A 134 -7.43 -5.87 12.11
C PHE A 134 -6.80 -6.26 13.44
N LYS A 135 -7.64 -6.53 14.44
CA LYS A 135 -7.19 -6.81 15.82
C LYS A 135 -6.63 -8.24 16.03
N GLY A 136 -6.79 -9.10 15.03
CA GLY A 136 -6.37 -10.50 15.14
C GLY A 136 -7.42 -11.43 15.72
N PHE A 137 -7.03 -12.68 15.94
CA PHE A 137 -7.91 -13.72 16.50
C PHE A 137 -7.59 -14.01 17.96
N GLY A 138 -8.66 -14.33 18.71
CA GLY A 138 -8.59 -14.68 20.12
C GLY A 138 -8.11 -13.52 21.00
N THR A 139 -7.98 -13.79 22.29
CA THR A 139 -7.55 -12.79 23.29
C THR A 139 -6.10 -12.33 23.09
N ALA A 140 -5.27 -13.16 22.46
CA ALA A 140 -3.88 -12.84 22.15
C ALA A 140 -3.70 -12.01 20.89
N GLY A 141 -4.77 -11.69 20.13
CA GLY A 141 -4.71 -10.91 18.91
C GLY A 141 -3.84 -11.52 17.81
N LYS A 142 -3.81 -12.86 17.70
CA LYS A 142 -2.97 -13.57 16.74
C LYS A 142 -3.24 -13.06 15.30
N TYR A 143 -2.20 -12.79 14.53
CA TYR A 143 -2.24 -12.20 13.18
C TYR A 143 -2.79 -10.78 13.13
N GLY A 144 -2.79 -10.06 14.25
CA GLY A 144 -3.20 -8.65 14.30
C GLY A 144 -2.36 -7.76 13.39
N ARG A 145 -2.99 -6.70 12.91
CA ARG A 145 -2.40 -5.67 12.03
C ARG A 145 -2.52 -4.28 12.65
N TYR A 146 -3.33 -4.14 13.70
CA TYR A 146 -3.58 -2.88 14.40
C TYR A 146 -2.37 -2.47 15.23
N ASN A 147 -2.23 -1.18 15.47
CA ASN A 147 -1.13 -0.60 16.23
C ASN A 147 0.28 -0.98 15.74
N LEU A 148 0.38 -1.36 14.47
CA LEU A 148 1.66 -1.57 13.79
C LEU A 148 2.12 -0.33 13.01
N MET A 149 1.25 0.67 12.85
CA MET A 149 1.59 1.95 12.24
C MET A 149 1.31 3.09 13.21
N THR A 150 2.27 4.02 13.32
CA THR A 150 2.19 5.21 14.17
C THR A 150 2.66 6.45 13.44
N PHE A 151 2.21 7.62 13.91
CA PHE A 151 2.62 8.92 13.42
C PHE A 151 3.22 9.70 14.63
N ASP A 152 4.50 10.02 14.51
CA ASP A 152 5.26 10.66 15.59
C ASP A 152 5.15 12.19 15.46
N ARG A 153 4.16 12.76 16.15
CA ARG A 153 3.85 14.20 16.11
C ARG A 153 4.97 15.07 16.66
N ASP A 154 5.76 14.51 17.57
CA ASP A 154 6.78 15.25 18.31
C ASP A 154 8.10 15.36 17.55
N HIS A 155 8.28 14.52 16.52
CA HIS A 155 9.49 14.46 15.70
C HIS A 155 9.15 14.68 14.23
N ALA A 156 9.16 15.94 13.78
CA ALA A 156 9.05 16.26 12.38
C ALA A 156 10.31 15.77 11.62
N PRO A 157 10.16 15.33 10.35
CA PRO A 157 11.31 15.03 9.49
C PRO A 157 12.07 16.30 9.11
N ASP A 158 13.23 16.15 8.45
CA ASP A 158 13.90 17.25 7.75
C ASP A 158 12.85 18.07 6.95
N PRO A 159 12.80 19.40 7.09
CA PRO A 159 11.86 20.25 6.34
C PRO A 159 11.87 20.08 4.82
N LYS A 160 13.02 19.67 4.25
CA LYS A 160 13.15 19.32 2.82
C LYS A 160 12.60 17.95 2.48
N ALA A 161 12.53 17.04 3.44
CA ALA A 161 12.02 15.70 3.22
C ALA A 161 10.53 15.75 2.85
N THR A 162 10.15 14.94 1.88
CA THR A 162 8.75 14.68 1.53
C THR A 162 8.08 13.84 2.62
N CYS A 163 8.77 12.79 3.09
CA CYS A 163 8.44 12.03 4.29
C CYS A 163 9.67 11.28 4.82
N SER A 164 9.64 10.90 6.11
CA SER A 164 10.58 9.98 6.74
C SER A 164 9.82 8.88 7.45
N ILE A 165 10.23 7.63 7.21
CA ILE A 165 9.53 6.44 7.69
C ILE A 165 10.53 5.50 8.32
N VAL A 166 10.28 5.10 9.56
CA VAL A 166 11.02 4.06 10.26
C VAL A 166 10.26 2.74 10.13
N PHE A 167 10.95 1.72 9.62
CA PHE A 167 10.44 0.36 9.57
C PHE A 167 11.19 -0.49 10.60
N GLN A 168 10.47 -1.33 11.31
CA GLN A 168 11.03 -2.21 12.34
C GLN A 168 10.46 -3.62 12.21
N ARG A 169 11.34 -4.62 12.20
CA ARG A 169 10.94 -6.03 12.36
C ARG A 169 10.43 -6.27 13.78
N VAL A 170 9.28 -6.94 13.91
CA VAL A 170 8.70 -7.28 15.22
C VAL A 170 9.48 -8.41 15.88
N ASP A 171 9.97 -9.37 15.08
CA ASP A 171 10.61 -10.60 15.54
C ASP A 171 11.99 -10.39 16.20
N ASN A 172 12.77 -9.42 15.72
CA ASN A 172 14.14 -9.21 16.20
C ASN A 172 14.47 -7.74 16.52
N GLY A 173 13.53 -6.83 16.31
CA GLY A 173 13.68 -5.41 16.62
C GLY A 173 14.59 -4.61 15.67
N LYS A 174 15.17 -5.24 14.62
CA LYS A 174 16.01 -4.53 13.64
C LYS A 174 15.21 -3.40 12.99
N LYS A 175 15.83 -2.21 12.88
CA LYS A 175 15.20 -1.00 12.33
C LYS A 175 15.97 -0.47 11.14
N THR A 176 15.24 0.20 10.26
CA THR A 176 15.80 1.07 9.22
C THR A 176 14.92 2.30 9.05
N GLU A 177 15.52 3.42 8.71
CA GLU A 177 14.80 4.65 8.36
C GLU A 177 15.02 4.92 6.87
N VAL A 178 13.96 5.28 6.19
CA VAL A 178 14.00 5.74 4.79
C VAL A 178 13.43 7.14 4.73
N THR A 179 14.20 8.08 4.20
CA THR A 179 13.77 9.44 3.96
C THR A 179 13.63 9.67 2.46
N TYR A 180 12.47 10.14 2.04
CA TYR A 180 12.14 10.42 0.65
C TYR A 180 12.15 11.93 0.39
N TYR A 181 12.87 12.34 -0.64
CA TYR A 181 12.96 13.72 -1.11
C TYR A 181 12.48 13.78 -2.56
N VAL A 182 11.27 14.27 -2.79
CA VAL A 182 10.70 14.37 -4.15
C VAL A 182 11.49 15.35 -5.02
N GLU A 183 12.10 16.37 -4.42
CA GLU A 183 12.90 17.38 -5.13
C GLU A 183 14.13 16.80 -5.86
N PHE A 184 14.60 15.61 -5.42
CA PHE A 184 15.71 14.93 -6.09
C PHE A 184 15.26 13.96 -7.18
N VAL A 185 13.96 13.82 -7.40
CA VAL A 185 13.43 13.00 -8.50
C VAL A 185 13.33 13.88 -9.74
N PRO A 186 14.08 13.57 -10.83
CA PRO A 186 14.01 14.35 -12.04
C PRO A 186 12.57 14.37 -12.60
N ALA A 187 12.05 15.56 -12.83
CA ALA A 187 10.79 15.73 -13.54
C ALA A 187 11.06 16.12 -15.00
N SER A 188 10.12 15.84 -15.89
CA SER A 188 10.17 16.37 -17.25
C SER A 188 10.09 17.91 -17.22
N GLU A 189 10.94 18.60 -17.99
CA GLU A 189 10.93 20.05 -18.13
C GLU A 189 9.57 20.60 -18.61
N ARG A 190 8.76 19.75 -19.24
CA ARG A 190 7.42 20.09 -19.70
C ARG A 190 6.33 19.94 -18.64
N MET A 191 6.63 19.29 -17.51
CA MET A 191 5.62 18.96 -16.49
C MET A 191 4.96 20.22 -15.93
N ASP A 192 5.73 21.28 -15.69
CA ASP A 192 5.21 22.57 -15.19
C ASP A 192 4.20 23.22 -16.14
N LYS A 193 4.29 22.93 -17.43
CA LYS A 193 3.35 23.41 -18.46
C LYS A 193 2.16 22.48 -18.63
N LEU A 194 2.38 21.17 -18.53
CA LEU A 194 1.34 20.15 -18.72
C LEU A 194 0.35 20.12 -17.57
N ILE A 195 0.82 20.19 -16.32
CA ILE A 195 -0.04 20.13 -15.12
C ILE A 195 -1.22 21.11 -15.21
N PRO A 196 -1.04 22.42 -15.40
CA PRO A 196 -2.15 23.37 -15.45
C PRO A 196 -3.08 23.13 -16.65
N LEU A 197 -2.57 22.68 -17.79
CA LEU A 197 -3.39 22.36 -18.96
C LEU A 197 -4.27 21.14 -18.73
N VAL A 198 -3.71 20.06 -18.19
CA VAL A 198 -4.45 18.83 -17.87
C VAL A 198 -5.49 19.09 -16.79
N LEU A 199 -5.13 19.76 -15.68
CA LEU A 199 -6.05 20.06 -14.59
C LEU A 199 -7.19 21.00 -14.98
N SER A 200 -6.96 21.91 -15.95
CA SER A 200 -8.01 22.79 -16.46
C SER A 200 -8.85 22.17 -17.59
N GLY A 201 -8.54 20.94 -18.02
CA GLY A 201 -9.20 20.30 -19.17
C GLY A 201 -8.89 20.94 -20.52
N LYS A 202 -7.82 21.73 -20.61
CA LYS A 202 -7.40 22.43 -21.84
C LYS A 202 -6.27 21.73 -22.60
N ALA A 203 -5.73 20.64 -22.04
CA ALA A 203 -4.71 19.85 -22.69
C ALA A 203 -5.28 19.19 -23.96
N SER A 204 -4.50 19.18 -25.02
CA SER A 204 -4.77 18.35 -26.19
C SER A 204 -4.66 16.86 -25.84
N GLU A 205 -5.11 15.99 -26.76
CA GLU A 205 -5.02 14.54 -26.57
C GLU A 205 -3.56 14.07 -26.43
N ASP A 206 -2.65 14.65 -27.21
CA ASP A 206 -1.22 14.33 -27.16
C ASP A 206 -0.56 14.83 -25.88
N GLU A 207 -0.90 16.04 -25.41
CA GLU A 207 -0.44 16.57 -24.12
C GLU A 207 -0.96 15.74 -22.95
N SER A 208 -2.19 15.25 -23.03
CA SER A 208 -2.77 14.36 -22.00
C SER A 208 -2.10 12.98 -21.99
N LYS A 209 -1.64 12.47 -23.14
CA LYS A 209 -0.88 11.23 -23.23
C LYS A 209 0.56 11.38 -22.73
N GLU A 210 1.16 12.55 -22.95
CA GLU A 210 2.51 12.86 -22.46
C GLU A 210 2.53 13.00 -20.94
N PHE A 211 1.49 13.60 -20.34
CA PHE A 211 1.30 13.73 -18.89
C PHE A 211 1.10 12.38 -18.20
#